data_38696b8dfa8bab58fe0303aa22fccad5
#
_entry.id   38696b8dfa8bab58fe0303aa22fccad5
#
_cell.length_a   1.000
_cell.length_b   1.000
_cell.length_c   1.000
_cell.angle_alpha   90.00
_cell.angle_beta   90.00
_cell.angle_gamma   90.00
#
_symmetry.space_group_name_H-M   'P 1'
#
loop_
_entity.id
_entity.type
_entity.pdbx_description
1 polymer ?
#
loop_
_entity_poly.entity_id
_entity_poly.type
_entity_poly.pdbx_seq_one_letter_code
_entity_poly.pdbx_strand_id
1 'polypeptide(L)'
;MQLVAVASECYPEIEARQIAEMILLAKGNITRNDLLIEPNKGLEITDLETIFDELRSWRPVQYIVGKAEFADMELTVREGVLIPRPETEELVDWVAREAEVGAHILDVCTGSGCIALALKRMIKESAVSLTCVMLPGVELTDAE
;
A
#
# COMPACT_ATOMS: atom_id res chain seq x y z
N MET A 1 20.53 -5.15 9.42
CA MET A 1 21.36 -3.93 9.53
C MET A 1 21.69 -3.30 8.17
N GLN A 2 21.97 -4.04 7.11
CA GLN A 2 22.32 -3.47 5.80
C GLN A 2 21.19 -2.64 5.16
N LEU A 3 19.93 -3.10 5.18
CA LEU A 3 18.78 -2.36 4.62
C LEU A 3 18.61 -0.97 5.24
N VAL A 4 18.70 -0.89 6.57
CA VAL A 4 18.60 0.42 7.26
C VAL A 4 19.76 1.33 6.86
N ALA A 5 20.97 0.79 6.75
CA ALA A 5 22.15 1.59 6.37
C ALA A 5 22.00 2.17 4.95
N VAL A 6 21.57 1.35 3.98
CA VAL A 6 21.37 1.81 2.60
C VAL A 6 20.19 2.80 2.52
N ALA A 7 19.08 2.51 3.18
CA ALA A 7 17.95 3.44 3.23
C ALA A 7 18.35 4.79 3.88
N SER A 8 19.23 4.78 4.88
CA SER A 8 19.71 6.00 5.54
C SER A 8 20.64 6.86 4.66
N GLU A 9 21.11 6.34 3.53
CA GLU A 9 21.81 7.15 2.53
C GLU A 9 20.87 8.17 1.86
N CYS A 10 19.57 7.84 1.77
CA CYS A 10 18.56 8.63 1.07
C CYS A 10 17.49 9.22 1.99
N TYR A 11 17.16 8.57 3.10
CA TYR A 11 16.03 8.90 3.96
C TYR A 11 16.49 9.21 5.39
N PRO A 12 15.73 10.05 6.16
CA PRO A 12 15.95 10.22 7.59
C PRO A 12 15.91 8.88 8.35
N GLU A 13 16.65 8.74 9.44
CA GLU A 13 16.83 7.47 10.16
C GLU A 13 15.50 6.78 10.53
N ILE A 14 14.50 7.54 10.96
CA ILE A 14 13.18 7.00 11.34
C ILE A 14 12.49 6.38 10.12
N GLU A 15 12.48 7.12 9.02
CA GLU A 15 11.88 6.67 7.76
C GLU A 15 12.65 5.48 7.16
N ALA A 16 13.98 5.52 7.20
CA ALA A 16 14.83 4.41 6.75
C ALA A 16 14.54 3.10 7.50
N ARG A 17 14.25 3.18 8.81
CA ARG A 17 13.84 2.01 9.61
C ARG A 17 12.48 1.47 9.19
N GLN A 18 11.50 2.34 8.92
CA GLN A 18 10.18 1.95 8.43
C GLN A 18 10.25 1.29 7.05
N ILE A 19 11.02 1.88 6.13
CA ILE A 19 11.28 1.32 4.80
C ILE A 19 11.91 -0.07 4.91
N ALA A 20 12.94 -0.21 5.76
CA ALA A 20 13.58 -1.50 5.96
C ALA A 20 12.61 -2.55 6.54
N GLU A 21 11.76 -2.16 7.51
CA GLU A 21 10.72 -3.04 8.06
C GLU A 21 9.74 -3.48 6.98
N MET A 22 9.22 -2.57 6.16
CA MET A 22 8.31 -2.90 5.05
C MET A 22 8.94 -3.92 4.08
N ILE A 23 10.20 -3.72 3.70
CA ILE A 23 10.90 -4.65 2.80
C ILE A 23 11.09 -6.01 3.47
N LEU A 24 11.48 -6.05 4.75
CA LEU A 24 11.67 -7.30 5.50
C LEU A 24 10.37 -8.09 5.60
N LEU A 25 9.25 -7.42 5.90
CA LEU A 25 7.93 -8.06 5.99
C LEU A 25 7.46 -8.59 4.62
N ALA A 26 7.65 -7.81 3.57
CA ALA A 26 7.17 -8.17 2.23
C ALA A 26 8.04 -9.22 1.52
N LYS A 27 9.36 -9.18 1.71
CA LYS A 27 10.31 -10.03 0.97
C LYS A 27 10.96 -11.12 1.84
N GLY A 28 10.97 -10.94 3.16
CA GLY A 28 11.62 -11.86 4.10
C GLY A 28 10.74 -13.03 4.54
N ASN A 29 9.49 -13.08 4.13
CA ASN A 29 8.51 -14.09 4.57
C ASN A 29 8.46 -14.24 6.10
N ILE A 30 8.43 -13.10 6.79
CA ILE A 30 8.40 -13.01 8.26
C ILE A 30 7.28 -12.09 8.69
N THR A 31 6.84 -12.25 9.92
CA THR A 31 5.84 -11.40 10.54
C THR A 31 6.49 -10.29 11.39
N ARG A 32 5.72 -9.25 11.72
CA ARG A 32 6.14 -8.21 12.67
C ARG A 32 6.51 -8.80 14.04
N ASN A 33 5.82 -9.85 14.48
CA ASN A 33 6.14 -10.56 15.71
C ASN A 33 7.50 -11.25 15.64
N ASP A 34 7.85 -11.85 14.50
CA ASP A 34 9.16 -12.49 14.33
C ASP A 34 10.29 -11.47 14.45
N LEU A 35 10.11 -10.26 13.90
CA LEU A 35 11.08 -9.17 14.06
C LEU A 35 11.26 -8.72 15.51
N LEU A 36 10.21 -8.77 16.32
CA LEU A 36 10.26 -8.40 17.74
C LEU A 36 10.94 -9.49 18.60
N ILE A 37 10.67 -10.77 18.30
CA ILE A 37 11.18 -11.90 19.08
C ILE A 37 12.64 -12.22 18.70
N GLU A 38 12.97 -12.19 17.43
CA GLU A 38 14.28 -12.53 16.90
C GLU A 38 14.85 -11.46 15.97
N PRO A 39 15.17 -10.25 16.45
CA PRO A 39 15.58 -9.13 15.62
C PRO A 39 16.89 -9.36 14.86
N ASN A 40 17.67 -10.36 15.23
CA ASN A 40 18.93 -10.74 14.59
C ASN A 40 18.82 -12.02 13.75
N LYS A 41 17.62 -12.53 13.49
CA LYS A 41 17.43 -13.68 12.64
C LYS A 41 17.99 -13.39 11.25
N GLY A 42 18.91 -14.24 10.81
CA GLY A 42 19.43 -14.14 9.43
C GLY A 42 18.31 -14.38 8.44
N LEU A 43 18.00 -13.38 7.64
CA LEU A 43 17.00 -13.46 6.59
C LEU A 43 17.71 -13.47 5.25
N GLU A 44 17.35 -14.42 4.42
CA GLU A 44 17.75 -14.43 3.02
C GLU A 44 16.67 -13.71 2.21
N ILE A 45 16.99 -12.52 1.73
CA ILE A 45 16.16 -11.78 0.78
C ILE A 45 16.78 -11.97 -0.59
N THR A 46 16.01 -12.51 -1.51
CA THR A 46 16.40 -12.57 -2.91
C THR A 46 16.43 -11.15 -3.49
N ASP A 47 17.35 -10.91 -4.42
CA ASP A 47 17.47 -9.64 -5.15
C ASP A 47 17.82 -8.40 -4.29
N LEU A 48 18.52 -8.61 -3.15
CA LEU A 48 18.86 -7.54 -2.21
C LEU A 48 19.62 -6.38 -2.86
N GLU A 49 20.54 -6.65 -3.77
CA GLU A 49 21.31 -5.63 -4.51
C GLU A 49 20.38 -4.79 -5.41
N THR A 50 19.42 -5.43 -6.07
CA THR A 50 18.42 -4.72 -6.88
C THR A 50 17.58 -3.78 -6.01
N ILE A 51 17.16 -4.24 -4.82
CA ILE A 51 16.43 -3.43 -3.85
C ILE A 51 17.27 -2.21 -3.41
N PHE A 52 18.56 -2.39 -3.19
CA PHE A 52 19.46 -1.30 -2.83
C PHE A 52 19.58 -0.24 -3.94
N ASP A 53 19.70 -0.68 -5.20
CA ASP A 53 19.76 0.22 -6.34
C ASP A 53 18.44 0.98 -6.53
N GLU A 54 17.29 0.30 -6.33
CA GLU A 54 15.99 0.93 -6.38
C GLU A 54 15.81 1.99 -5.27
N LEU A 55 16.23 1.71 -4.04
CA LEU A 55 16.22 2.68 -2.93
C LEU A 55 17.09 3.90 -3.24
N ARG A 56 18.32 3.69 -3.77
CA ARG A 56 19.21 4.79 -4.16
C ARG A 56 18.66 5.63 -5.30
N SER A 57 17.84 5.04 -6.17
CA SER A 57 17.15 5.75 -7.25
C SER A 57 15.90 6.51 -6.78
N TRP A 58 15.61 6.53 -5.48
CA TRP A 58 14.42 7.15 -4.88
C TRP A 58 13.10 6.51 -5.34
N ARG A 59 13.15 5.24 -5.76
CA ARG A 59 11.93 4.51 -6.09
C ARG A 59 11.08 4.35 -4.83
N PRO A 60 9.78 4.70 -4.86
CA PRO A 60 8.89 4.52 -3.71
C PRO A 60 8.90 3.07 -3.22
N VAL A 61 9.04 2.88 -1.90
CA VAL A 61 9.13 1.54 -1.30
C VAL A 61 7.92 0.68 -1.63
N GLN A 62 6.72 1.27 -1.77
CA GLN A 62 5.50 0.58 -2.14
C GLN A 62 5.62 -0.10 -3.52
N TYR A 63 6.31 0.51 -4.48
CA TYR A 63 6.57 -0.14 -5.78
C TYR A 63 7.65 -1.22 -5.69
N ILE A 64 8.62 -1.08 -4.78
CA ILE A 64 9.65 -2.10 -4.53
C ILE A 64 9.03 -3.35 -3.92
N VAL A 65 8.13 -3.18 -2.94
CA VAL A 65 7.43 -4.30 -2.28
C VAL A 65 6.20 -4.78 -3.05
N GLY A 66 5.65 -3.95 -3.96
CA GLY A 66 4.45 -4.24 -4.74
C GLY A 66 3.14 -4.07 -3.98
N LYS A 67 3.18 -3.48 -2.78
CA LYS A 67 2.05 -3.39 -1.86
C LYS A 67 1.96 -2.02 -1.21
N ALA A 68 0.73 -1.59 -0.87
CA ALA A 68 0.44 -0.40 -0.08
C ALA A 68 -0.71 -0.67 0.89
N GLU A 69 -0.64 -0.12 2.08
CA GLU A 69 -1.75 -0.15 3.05
C GLU A 69 -2.69 1.04 2.79
N PHE A 70 -4.00 0.79 2.89
CA PHE A 70 -5.03 1.82 2.79
C PHE A 70 -6.31 1.35 3.47
N ALA A 71 -6.84 2.13 4.41
CA ALA A 71 -8.10 1.84 5.14
C ALA A 71 -8.14 0.39 5.69
N ASP A 72 -7.09 -0.04 6.37
CA ASP A 72 -6.90 -1.40 6.89
C ASP A 72 -6.96 -2.52 5.82
N MET A 73 -6.64 -2.20 4.58
CA MET A 73 -6.49 -3.15 3.48
C MET A 73 -5.07 -3.12 2.92
N GLU A 74 -4.59 -4.27 2.51
CA GLU A 74 -3.38 -4.36 1.70
C GLU A 74 -3.78 -4.36 0.22
N LEU A 75 -3.26 -3.41 -0.53
CA LEU A 75 -3.52 -3.24 -1.96
C LEU A 75 -2.26 -3.54 -2.76
N THR A 76 -2.40 -4.26 -3.86
CA THR A 76 -1.31 -4.42 -4.83
C THR A 76 -1.10 -3.12 -5.59
N VAL A 77 0.13 -2.64 -5.64
CA VAL A 77 0.50 -1.44 -6.39
C VAL A 77 1.67 -1.70 -7.33
N ARG A 78 1.65 -1.03 -8.48
CA ARG A 78 2.71 -1.11 -9.49
C ARG A 78 2.93 0.25 -10.14
N GLU A 79 4.02 0.41 -10.85
CA GLU A 79 4.26 1.63 -11.62
C GLU A 79 3.09 1.97 -12.56
N GLY A 80 2.81 3.27 -12.67
CA GLY A 80 1.69 3.80 -13.43
C GLY A 80 0.39 3.91 -12.64
N VAL A 81 0.30 3.30 -11.46
CA VAL A 81 -0.85 3.43 -10.55
C VAL A 81 -0.45 4.31 -9.37
N LEU A 82 -1.23 5.34 -9.06
CA LEU A 82 -0.96 6.21 -7.92
C LEU A 82 -0.99 5.40 -6.62
N ILE A 83 0.07 5.49 -5.83
CA ILE A 83 0.11 4.91 -4.48
C ILE A 83 -0.97 5.60 -3.63
N PRO A 84 -1.89 4.84 -3.00
CA PRO A 84 -2.90 5.40 -2.11
C PRO A 84 -2.28 6.30 -1.05
N ARG A 85 -2.93 7.42 -0.76
CA ARG A 85 -2.46 8.40 0.22
C ARG A 85 -3.31 8.32 1.49
N PRO A 86 -2.70 8.40 2.69
CA PRO A 86 -3.44 8.35 3.95
C PRO A 86 -4.54 9.41 4.06
N GLU A 87 -4.31 10.61 3.51
CA GLU A 87 -5.29 11.71 3.52
C GLU A 87 -6.57 11.35 2.75
N THR A 88 -6.49 10.42 1.81
CA THR A 88 -7.65 9.93 1.05
C THR A 88 -8.56 9.05 1.91
N GLU A 89 -8.10 8.51 3.01
CA GLU A 89 -8.93 7.76 3.96
C GLU A 89 -9.96 8.66 4.63
N GLU A 90 -9.63 9.93 4.87
CA GLU A 90 -10.59 10.91 5.39
C GLU A 90 -11.76 11.12 4.44
N LEU A 91 -11.49 11.13 3.12
CA LEU A 91 -12.54 11.20 2.10
C LEU A 91 -13.44 9.95 2.14
N VAL A 92 -12.84 8.77 2.26
CA VAL A 92 -13.60 7.51 2.38
C VAL A 92 -14.51 7.54 3.60
N ASP A 93 -13.99 7.93 4.73
CA ASP A 93 -14.76 8.07 5.98
C ASP A 93 -15.88 9.08 5.85
N TRP A 94 -15.64 10.19 5.18
CA TRP A 94 -16.65 11.21 4.94
C TRP A 94 -17.77 10.67 4.05
N VAL A 95 -17.43 10.10 2.90
CA VAL A 95 -18.43 9.52 1.97
C VAL A 95 -19.22 8.40 2.66
N ALA A 96 -18.56 7.54 3.44
CA ALA A 96 -19.23 6.43 4.15
C ALA A 96 -20.27 6.94 5.17
N ARG A 97 -20.03 8.10 5.80
CA ARG A 97 -20.96 8.72 6.75
C ARG A 97 -22.12 9.43 6.09
N GLU A 98 -21.90 10.03 4.92
CA GLU A 98 -22.93 10.82 4.22
C GLU A 98 -23.78 9.97 3.25
N ALA A 99 -23.33 8.77 2.90
CA ALA A 99 -24.02 7.91 1.95
C ALA A 99 -25.35 7.40 2.51
N GLU A 100 -26.45 7.77 1.86
CA GLU A 100 -27.79 7.30 2.18
C GLU A 100 -28.05 5.88 1.65
N VAL A 101 -29.02 5.18 2.24
CA VAL A 101 -29.44 3.86 1.74
C VAL A 101 -29.94 3.98 0.30
N GLY A 102 -29.41 3.16 -0.59
CA GLY A 102 -29.74 3.19 -2.02
C GLY A 102 -28.93 4.23 -2.83
N ALA A 103 -27.95 4.91 -2.22
CA ALA A 103 -27.09 5.85 -2.94
C ALA A 103 -26.30 5.16 -4.07
N HIS A 104 -26.09 5.90 -5.15
CA HIS A 104 -25.19 5.51 -6.22
C HIS A 104 -23.92 6.36 -6.14
N ILE A 105 -22.78 5.71 -5.90
CA ILE A 105 -21.47 6.38 -5.82
C ILE A 105 -20.68 6.07 -7.09
N LEU A 106 -20.14 7.11 -7.70
CA LEU A 106 -19.29 7.03 -8.88
C LEU A 106 -17.88 7.47 -8.52
N ASP A 107 -16.93 6.54 -8.60
CA ASP A 107 -15.49 6.81 -8.45
C ASP A 107 -14.87 6.98 -9.83
N VAL A 108 -14.57 8.22 -10.20
CA VAL A 108 -13.99 8.57 -11.49
C VAL A 108 -12.48 8.68 -11.38
N CYS A 109 -11.76 8.08 -12.32
CA CYS A 109 -10.31 7.97 -12.28
C CYS A 109 -9.82 7.18 -11.05
N THR A 110 -10.47 6.07 -10.78
CA THR A 110 -10.34 5.27 -9.56
C THR A 110 -8.90 4.83 -9.21
N GLY A 111 -7.96 4.86 -10.18
CA GLY A 111 -6.56 4.48 -9.96
C GLY A 111 -6.42 3.04 -9.49
N SER A 112 -5.89 2.83 -8.30
CA SER A 112 -5.79 1.51 -7.66
C SER A 112 -7.15 0.92 -7.23
N GLY A 113 -8.23 1.69 -7.33
CA GLY A 113 -9.54 1.30 -6.80
C GLY A 113 -9.67 1.46 -5.28
N CYS A 114 -8.68 2.05 -4.61
CA CYS A 114 -8.61 2.10 -3.14
C CYS A 114 -9.84 2.71 -2.49
N ILE A 115 -10.39 3.82 -3.05
CA ILE A 115 -11.59 4.48 -2.51
C ILE A 115 -12.80 3.54 -2.64
N ALA A 116 -13.02 3.00 -3.82
CA ALA A 116 -14.17 2.12 -4.08
C ALA A 116 -14.11 0.84 -3.24
N LEU A 117 -12.93 0.22 -3.11
CA LEU A 117 -12.73 -0.98 -2.30
C LEU A 117 -12.97 -0.69 -0.80
N ALA A 118 -12.45 0.43 -0.30
CA ALA A 118 -12.66 0.85 1.08
C ALA A 118 -14.14 1.14 1.37
N LEU A 119 -14.82 1.87 0.49
CA LEU A 119 -16.25 2.14 0.61
C LEU A 119 -17.08 0.85 0.57
N LYS A 120 -16.75 -0.09 -0.31
CA LYS A 120 -17.42 -1.39 -0.38
C LYS A 120 -17.28 -2.19 0.92
N ARG A 121 -16.12 -2.10 1.57
CA ARG A 121 -15.87 -2.75 2.87
C ARG A 121 -16.61 -2.08 4.02
N MET A 122 -16.70 -0.76 4.02
CA MET A 122 -17.30 0.03 5.11
C MET A 122 -18.82 0.11 5.01
N ILE A 123 -19.36 0.19 3.79
CA ILE A 123 -20.80 0.33 3.56
C ILE A 123 -21.38 -1.04 3.21
N LYS A 124 -22.45 -1.47 3.89
CA LYS A 124 -23.10 -2.75 3.60
C LYS A 124 -23.57 -2.81 2.15
N GLU A 125 -23.24 -3.88 1.43
CA GLU A 125 -23.49 -4.08 -0.01
C GLU A 125 -24.94 -3.79 -0.45
N SER A 126 -25.92 -4.04 0.41
CA SER A 126 -27.34 -3.78 0.13
C SER A 126 -27.74 -2.31 0.20
N ALA A 127 -26.83 -1.43 0.64
CA ALA A 127 -27.15 -0.03 0.93
C ALA A 127 -26.69 0.94 -0.17
N VAL A 128 -25.67 0.59 -0.96
CA VAL A 128 -25.04 1.52 -1.93
C VAL A 128 -24.60 0.77 -3.20
N SER A 129 -24.78 1.41 -4.35
CA SER A 129 -24.21 0.96 -5.62
C SER A 129 -22.92 1.74 -5.91
N LEU A 130 -21.83 1.02 -6.17
CA LEU A 130 -20.53 1.59 -6.52
C LEU A 130 -20.18 1.33 -7.97
N THR A 131 -19.77 2.37 -8.69
CA THR A 131 -19.29 2.30 -10.06
C THR A 131 -17.91 2.93 -10.13
N CYS A 132 -16.93 2.18 -10.64
CA CYS A 132 -15.57 2.66 -10.87
C CYS A 132 -15.35 2.95 -12.34
N VAL A 133 -14.77 4.09 -12.65
CA VAL A 133 -14.35 4.46 -14.01
C VAL A 133 -12.84 4.56 -14.04
N MET A 134 -12.24 3.73 -14.87
CA MET A 134 -10.78 3.68 -15.05
C MET A 134 -10.37 4.46 -16.29
N LEU A 135 -9.20 5.05 -16.26
CA LEU A 135 -8.56 5.55 -17.47
C LEU A 135 -8.07 4.37 -18.33
N PRO A 136 -8.07 4.51 -19.67
CA PRO A 136 -7.53 3.46 -20.54
C PRO A 136 -6.08 3.09 -20.15
N GLY A 137 -5.80 1.80 -20.05
CA GLY A 137 -4.47 1.26 -19.73
C GLY A 137 -4.17 1.08 -18.25
N VAL A 138 -5.10 1.40 -17.35
CA VAL A 138 -5.00 1.10 -15.90
C VAL A 138 -5.89 -0.11 -15.60
N GLU A 139 -5.36 -1.12 -14.95
CA GLU A 139 -6.12 -2.27 -14.46
C GLU A 139 -6.31 -2.15 -12.95
N LEU A 140 -7.47 -2.56 -12.44
CA LEU A 140 -7.70 -2.68 -11.01
C LEU A 140 -6.73 -3.70 -10.43
N THR A 141 -6.18 -3.39 -9.28
CA THR A 141 -5.38 -4.35 -8.52
C THR A 141 -6.35 -5.28 -7.78
N ASP A 142 -6.11 -6.58 -7.85
CA ASP A 142 -6.86 -7.52 -7.03
C ASP A 142 -6.49 -7.26 -5.55
N ALA A 143 -7.50 -6.98 -4.75
CA ALA A 143 -7.36 -6.94 -3.30
C ALA A 143 -7.54 -8.39 -2.80
N GLU A 144 -6.51 -8.96 -2.20
CA GLU A 144 -6.58 -10.21 -1.48
C GLU A 144 -7.25 -10.06 -0.11
#